data_2b3af85c362a10dcd1bf39a585f8660c
#
_entry.id   2b3af85c362a10dcd1bf39a585f8660c
#
_cell.length_a   1.000
_cell.length_b   1.000
_cell.length_c   1.000
_cell.angle_alpha   90.00
_cell.angle_beta   90.00
_cell.angle_gamma   90.00
#
_symmetry.space_group_name_H-M   'P 1'
#
loop_
_entity.id
_entity.type
_entity.pdbx_description
1 polymer ?
#
loop_
_entity_poly.entity_id
_entity_poly.type
_entity_poly.pdbx_seq_one_letter_code
_entity_poly.pdbx_strand_id
1 'polypeptide(L)'
;MYLLNPDLPVVKPGYKGNLWKNKQFDGGDYGSSQASFGQLIQWQLGRNPQQEEKKADKFRLKVHRNTSFITSDEDVIVWLGHASFFIRINGVSFLTDPCFKDLPMLKRMAALPCSIYDLIGIDYLLLSHGHRDHYDERSIKQILDQNPKMELLLPLRLSELLGKRRKQTNYPEAAWWQQ
;
A
#
# COMPACT_ATOMS: atom_id res chain seq x y z
N MET A 1 23.14 -6.82 -8.37
CA MET A 1 23.20 -7.78 -7.24
C MET A 1 21.79 -8.31 -6.99
N TYR A 2 21.64 -9.62 -6.80
CA TYR A 2 20.34 -10.20 -6.43
C TYR A 2 20.18 -10.16 -4.91
N LEU A 3 18.97 -9.81 -4.45
CA LEU A 3 18.61 -9.73 -3.02
C LEU A 3 17.41 -10.62 -2.74
N LEU A 4 17.45 -11.34 -1.65
CA LEU A 4 16.35 -12.10 -1.06
C LEU A 4 16.49 -12.07 0.47
N ASN A 5 15.46 -12.45 1.18
CA ASN A 5 15.51 -12.70 2.61
C ASN A 5 16.01 -14.15 2.83
N PRO A 6 17.18 -14.37 3.44
CA PRO A 6 17.73 -15.73 3.63
C PRO A 6 16.89 -16.60 4.58
N ASP A 7 16.06 -15.99 5.41
CA ASP A 7 15.23 -16.68 6.42
C ASP A 7 13.89 -17.18 5.87
N LEU A 8 13.54 -16.79 4.61
CA LEU A 8 12.29 -17.17 4.00
C LEU A 8 12.47 -18.17 2.85
N PRO A 9 11.63 -19.21 2.76
CA PRO A 9 11.69 -20.17 1.67
C PRO A 9 11.33 -19.52 0.32
N VAL A 10 11.95 -20.02 -0.73
CA VAL A 10 11.68 -19.62 -2.13
C VAL A 10 10.74 -20.64 -2.77
N VAL A 11 9.58 -20.18 -3.23
CA VAL A 11 8.55 -21.05 -3.84
C VAL A 11 8.75 -21.24 -5.35
N LYS A 12 9.51 -20.37 -6.02
CA LYS A 12 9.80 -20.49 -7.47
C LYS A 12 11.16 -21.16 -7.70
N PRO A 13 11.21 -22.33 -8.31
CA PRO A 13 12.48 -22.99 -8.62
C PRO A 13 13.44 -22.10 -9.41
N GLY A 14 14.71 -22.06 -8.98
CA GLY A 14 15.76 -21.28 -9.66
C GLY A 14 15.70 -19.76 -9.44
N TYR A 15 14.77 -19.26 -8.63
CA TYR A 15 14.73 -17.85 -8.31
C TYR A 15 15.92 -17.43 -7.41
N LYS A 16 16.67 -16.42 -7.87
CA LYS A 16 17.90 -15.94 -7.20
C LYS A 16 17.68 -14.69 -6.34
N GLY A 17 16.46 -14.19 -6.27
CA GLY A 17 16.13 -12.93 -5.61
C GLY A 17 15.76 -11.80 -6.58
N ASN A 18 15.36 -10.66 -6.05
CA ASN A 18 15.08 -9.45 -6.83
C ASN A 18 16.40 -8.78 -7.25
N LEU A 19 16.51 -8.41 -8.51
CA LEU A 19 17.70 -7.70 -9.02
C LEU A 19 17.72 -6.26 -8.48
N TRP A 20 18.73 -5.95 -7.68
CA TRP A 20 18.99 -4.60 -7.18
C TRP A 20 20.04 -3.89 -8.02
N LYS A 21 19.67 -2.77 -8.64
CA LYS A 21 20.53 -1.98 -9.52
C LYS A 21 20.16 -0.50 -9.40
N ASN A 22 21.15 0.39 -9.39
CA ASN A 22 20.94 1.85 -9.34
C ASN A 22 20.02 2.31 -8.20
N LYS A 23 20.15 1.71 -7.01
CA LYS A 23 19.34 2.01 -5.82
C LYS A 23 17.84 1.71 -5.96
N GLN A 24 17.47 0.82 -6.86
CA GLN A 24 16.10 0.35 -7.06
C GLN A 24 16.06 -1.12 -7.44
N PHE A 25 14.91 -1.75 -7.26
CA PHE A 25 14.69 -3.08 -7.79
C PHE A 25 14.36 -2.99 -9.28
N ASP A 26 15.04 -3.83 -10.07
CA ASP A 26 14.79 -3.95 -11.51
C ASP A 26 13.58 -4.86 -11.73
N GLY A 27 12.61 -4.40 -12.52
CA GLY A 27 11.40 -5.16 -12.86
C GLY A 27 11.65 -6.37 -13.77
N GLY A 28 12.92 -6.65 -14.14
CA GLY A 28 13.27 -7.75 -15.00
C GLY A 28 12.61 -7.62 -16.39
N ASP A 29 11.98 -8.71 -16.84
CA ASP A 29 11.33 -8.78 -18.17
C ASP A 29 10.15 -7.80 -18.33
N TYR A 30 9.62 -7.28 -17.24
CA TYR A 30 8.51 -6.30 -17.25
C TYR A 30 8.99 -4.85 -17.46
N GLY A 31 10.31 -4.63 -17.52
CA GLY A 31 10.93 -3.32 -17.73
C GLY A 31 10.63 -2.31 -16.61
N SER A 32 11.55 -1.39 -16.36
CA SER A 32 11.26 -0.20 -15.58
C SER A 32 10.78 0.88 -16.54
N SER A 33 9.48 1.08 -16.68
CA SER A 33 8.92 2.21 -17.43
C SER A 33 9.03 3.49 -16.61
N GLN A 34 10.25 3.97 -16.38
CA GLN A 34 10.43 5.29 -15.79
C GLN A 34 10.25 6.33 -16.89
N ALA A 35 9.18 7.11 -16.77
CA ALA A 35 9.02 8.28 -17.63
C ALA A 35 10.19 9.23 -17.41
N SER A 36 10.82 9.68 -18.49
CA SER A 36 11.84 10.72 -18.42
C SER A 36 11.24 12.03 -17.90
N PHE A 37 12.06 12.90 -17.32
CA PHE A 37 11.61 14.22 -16.87
C PHE A 37 10.91 15.02 -17.99
N GLY A 38 11.40 14.92 -19.23
CA GLY A 38 10.77 15.52 -20.40
C GLY A 38 9.38 14.97 -20.69
N GLN A 39 9.19 13.65 -20.57
CA GLN A 39 7.87 13.01 -20.73
C GLN A 39 6.90 13.44 -19.61
N LEU A 40 7.37 13.58 -18.38
CA LEU A 40 6.55 14.08 -17.26
C LEU A 40 6.10 15.52 -17.51
N ILE A 41 7.01 16.41 -17.97
CA ILE A 41 6.66 17.80 -18.33
C ILE A 41 5.66 17.80 -19.50
N GLN A 42 5.93 17.04 -20.55
CA GLN A 42 5.05 16.95 -21.71
C GLN A 42 3.66 16.48 -21.32
N TRP A 43 3.56 15.47 -20.44
CA TRP A 43 2.28 14.99 -19.90
C TRP A 43 1.57 16.05 -19.05
N GLN A 44 2.31 16.77 -18.22
CA GLN A 44 1.77 17.79 -17.31
C GLN A 44 1.29 19.04 -18.07
N LEU A 45 1.98 19.43 -19.14
CA LEU A 45 1.63 20.55 -20.02
C LEU A 45 0.67 20.14 -21.16
N GLY A 46 0.53 18.83 -21.39
CA GLY A 46 -0.35 18.29 -22.41
C GLY A 46 -1.81 18.56 -22.08
N ARG A 47 -2.59 18.94 -23.10
CA ARG A 47 -4.04 19.07 -22.97
C ARG A 47 -4.64 17.68 -22.71
N ASN A 48 -5.32 17.50 -21.57
CA ASN A 48 -6.09 16.28 -21.33
C ASN A 48 -7.27 16.21 -22.28
N PRO A 49 -7.34 15.23 -23.21
CA PRO A 49 -8.41 15.15 -24.20
C PRO A 49 -9.79 14.92 -23.56
N GLN A 50 -9.82 14.35 -22.35
CA GLN A 50 -11.05 14.08 -21.59
C GLN A 50 -11.38 15.17 -20.57
N GLN A 51 -10.78 16.36 -20.66
CA GLN A 51 -10.95 17.40 -19.65
C GLN A 51 -12.41 17.84 -19.49
N GLU A 52 -13.12 18.04 -20.60
CA GLU A 52 -14.51 18.49 -20.57
C GLU A 52 -15.43 17.37 -20.07
N GLU A 53 -15.20 16.14 -20.47
CA GLU A 53 -15.93 14.96 -19.98
C GLU A 53 -15.75 14.82 -18.46
N LYS A 54 -14.53 14.91 -17.95
CA LYS A 54 -14.22 14.86 -16.51
C LYS A 54 -14.86 15.99 -15.71
N LYS A 55 -14.96 17.20 -16.29
CA LYS A 55 -15.66 18.32 -15.66
C LYS A 55 -17.18 18.10 -15.61
N ALA A 56 -17.73 17.50 -16.65
CA ALA A 56 -19.17 17.20 -16.75
C ALA A 56 -19.59 16.00 -15.88
N ASP A 57 -18.66 15.09 -15.59
CA ASP A 57 -18.93 13.90 -14.79
C ASP A 57 -19.23 14.27 -13.33
N LYS A 58 -20.48 14.06 -12.95
CA LYS A 58 -21.00 14.26 -11.59
C LYS A 58 -21.15 12.97 -10.81
N PHE A 59 -20.76 11.83 -11.40
CA PHE A 59 -20.85 10.56 -10.73
C PHE A 59 -20.00 10.56 -9.45
N ARG A 60 -20.58 10.06 -8.37
CA ARG A 60 -19.87 9.83 -7.10
C ARG A 60 -20.27 8.47 -6.56
N LEU A 61 -19.28 7.69 -6.16
CA LEU A 61 -19.54 6.42 -5.50
C LEU A 61 -20.30 6.67 -4.19
N LYS A 62 -21.35 5.87 -3.97
CA LYS A 62 -22.06 5.86 -2.70
C LYS A 62 -21.14 5.24 -1.64
N VAL A 63 -20.89 5.96 -0.56
CA VAL A 63 -20.10 5.49 0.55
C VAL A 63 -21.01 4.93 1.65
N HIS A 64 -20.83 3.68 1.98
CA HIS A 64 -21.49 3.05 3.12
C HIS A 64 -20.60 3.24 4.36
N ARG A 65 -21.03 4.12 5.26
CA ARG A 65 -20.36 4.33 6.54
C ARG A 65 -20.82 3.27 7.53
N ASN A 66 -19.97 2.29 7.73
CA ASN A 66 -20.22 1.19 8.66
C ASN A 66 -18.89 0.71 9.23
N THR A 67 -18.82 0.46 10.52
CA THR A 67 -17.64 -0.06 11.22
C THR A 67 -17.86 -1.47 11.78
N SER A 68 -19.05 -2.05 11.59
CA SER A 68 -19.37 -3.39 12.10
C SER A 68 -18.44 -4.48 11.54
N PHE A 69 -17.89 -4.27 10.33
CA PHE A 69 -16.93 -5.19 9.74
C PHE A 69 -15.63 -5.35 10.57
N ILE A 70 -15.29 -4.38 11.43
CA ILE A 70 -14.09 -4.43 12.26
C ILE A 70 -14.25 -5.42 13.42
N THR A 71 -15.45 -5.50 13.97
CA THR A 71 -15.78 -6.35 15.14
C THR A 71 -16.53 -7.63 14.79
N SER A 72 -16.95 -7.80 13.53
CA SER A 72 -17.58 -9.02 13.04
C SER A 72 -16.58 -10.16 12.93
N ASP A 73 -16.99 -11.39 13.09
CA ASP A 73 -16.19 -12.60 12.84
C ASP A 73 -16.36 -13.12 11.39
N GLU A 74 -17.16 -12.44 10.57
CA GLU A 74 -17.42 -12.85 9.19
C GLU A 74 -16.25 -12.53 8.27
N ASP A 75 -16.01 -13.40 7.29
CA ASP A 75 -15.07 -13.15 6.21
C ASP A 75 -15.58 -11.98 5.36
N VAL A 76 -14.74 -11.00 5.15
CA VAL A 76 -15.13 -9.75 4.45
C VAL A 76 -13.95 -9.10 3.74
N ILE A 77 -14.26 -8.44 2.62
CA ILE A 77 -13.35 -7.50 1.96
C ILE A 77 -14.05 -6.14 1.89
N VAL A 78 -13.48 -5.14 2.54
CA VAL A 78 -13.99 -3.77 2.56
C VAL A 78 -13.01 -2.83 1.88
N TRP A 79 -13.43 -2.18 0.79
CA TRP A 79 -12.64 -1.15 0.16
C TRP A 79 -12.73 0.15 0.95
N LEU A 80 -11.60 0.60 1.48
CA LEU A 80 -11.49 1.82 2.30
C LEU A 80 -11.16 3.07 1.46
N GLY A 81 -10.83 2.87 0.20
CA GLY A 81 -10.49 3.91 -0.77
C GLY A 81 -9.06 3.77 -1.29
N HIS A 82 -8.82 4.22 -2.53
CA HIS A 82 -7.56 4.05 -3.26
C HIS A 82 -7.12 2.56 -3.26
N ALA A 83 -5.93 2.26 -2.78
CA ALA A 83 -5.41 0.89 -2.64
C ALA A 83 -5.61 0.31 -1.22
N SER A 84 -6.36 1.01 -0.37
CA SER A 84 -6.59 0.59 1.02
C SER A 84 -7.76 -0.36 1.11
N PHE A 85 -7.52 -1.56 1.61
CA PHE A 85 -8.53 -2.57 1.88
C PHE A 85 -8.38 -3.10 3.31
N PHE A 86 -9.52 -3.31 3.97
CA PHE A 86 -9.61 -4.19 5.12
C PHE A 86 -10.09 -5.55 4.63
N ILE A 87 -9.40 -6.60 5.02
CA ILE A 87 -9.72 -7.98 4.61
C ILE A 87 -9.71 -8.83 5.87
N ARG A 88 -10.77 -9.63 6.08
CA ARG A 88 -10.78 -10.70 7.09
C ARG A 88 -11.06 -12.02 6.42
N ILE A 89 -10.24 -13.02 6.74
CA ILE A 89 -10.39 -14.40 6.27
C ILE A 89 -10.06 -15.34 7.42
N ASN A 90 -10.97 -16.22 7.75
CA ASN A 90 -10.81 -17.21 8.85
C ASN A 90 -10.38 -16.55 10.18
N GLY A 91 -10.97 -15.42 10.52
CA GLY A 91 -10.68 -14.69 11.75
C GLY A 91 -9.37 -13.87 11.73
N VAL A 92 -8.56 -13.94 10.66
CA VAL A 92 -7.33 -13.15 10.51
C VAL A 92 -7.61 -11.89 9.71
N SER A 93 -7.20 -10.75 10.24
CA SER A 93 -7.45 -9.43 9.65
C SER A 93 -6.19 -8.80 9.03
N PHE A 94 -6.37 -8.28 7.83
CA PHE A 94 -5.34 -7.59 7.06
C PHE A 94 -5.78 -6.18 6.70
N LEU A 95 -4.84 -5.25 6.74
CA LEU A 95 -5.00 -3.91 6.20
C LEU A 95 -3.95 -3.69 5.10
N THR A 96 -4.36 -3.22 3.93
CA THR A 96 -3.43 -2.93 2.83
C THR A 96 -3.25 -1.44 2.65
N ASP A 97 -2.03 -0.99 2.36
CA ASP A 97 -1.66 0.35 1.88
C ASP A 97 -2.52 1.49 2.47
N PRO A 98 -2.58 1.69 3.80
CA PRO A 98 -3.50 2.65 4.41
C PRO A 98 -3.14 4.09 4.02
N CYS A 99 -4.05 4.75 3.29
CA CYS A 99 -3.93 6.13 2.86
C CYS A 99 -5.16 6.91 3.31
N PHE A 100 -5.15 7.41 4.56
CA PHE A 100 -6.27 8.10 5.19
C PHE A 100 -6.10 9.62 5.23
N LYS A 101 -4.89 10.12 4.94
CA LYS A 101 -4.63 11.56 4.85
C LYS A 101 -4.78 12.05 3.42
N ASP A 102 -5.09 13.34 3.29
CA ASP A 102 -5.10 13.97 1.99
C ASP A 102 -3.67 14.08 1.46
N LEU A 103 -3.51 13.66 0.22
CA LEU A 103 -2.24 13.78 -0.48
C LEU A 103 -2.13 15.17 -1.12
N PRO A 104 -0.93 15.77 -1.11
CA PRO A 104 -0.70 17.03 -1.82
C PRO A 104 -1.16 16.91 -3.28
N MET A 105 -1.96 17.87 -3.75
CA MET A 105 -2.48 17.96 -5.12
C MET A 105 -3.46 16.85 -5.54
N LEU A 106 -3.78 15.89 -4.69
CA LEU A 106 -4.74 14.83 -4.97
C LEU A 106 -5.94 14.94 -4.01
N LYS A 107 -7.01 15.54 -4.51
CA LYS A 107 -8.26 15.66 -3.74
C LYS A 107 -9.01 14.33 -3.74
N ARG A 108 -9.37 13.86 -2.56
CA ARG A 108 -10.26 12.71 -2.41
C ARG A 108 -11.65 13.04 -2.95
N MET A 109 -12.15 12.21 -3.87
CA MET A 109 -13.45 12.43 -4.53
C MET A 109 -14.63 11.85 -3.76
N ALA A 110 -14.40 10.87 -2.88
CA ALA A 110 -15.39 10.27 -1.99
C ALA A 110 -14.90 10.32 -0.55
N ALA A 111 -15.83 10.37 0.41
CA ALA A 111 -15.49 10.27 1.84
C ALA A 111 -14.93 8.88 2.16
N LEU A 112 -14.19 8.80 3.28
CA LEU A 112 -13.77 7.51 3.83
C LEU A 112 -14.97 6.80 4.48
N PRO A 113 -15.05 5.45 4.38
CA PRO A 113 -16.16 4.68 4.95
C PRO A 113 -16.08 4.61 6.49
N CYS A 114 -14.89 4.74 7.06
CA CYS A 114 -14.65 4.75 8.50
C CYS A 114 -13.52 5.74 8.85
N SER A 115 -13.34 5.98 10.14
CA SER A 115 -12.18 6.72 10.65
C SER A 115 -10.97 5.79 10.73
N ILE A 116 -9.77 6.35 10.59
CA ILE A 116 -8.53 5.62 10.86
C ILE A 116 -8.47 5.12 12.31
N TYR A 117 -9.11 5.84 13.24
CA TYR A 117 -9.16 5.49 14.66
C TYR A 117 -10.07 4.28 14.95
N ASP A 118 -10.95 3.92 14.02
CA ASP A 118 -11.79 2.73 14.15
C ASP A 118 -11.02 1.44 13.86
N LEU A 119 -9.89 1.52 13.13
CA LEU A 119 -9.09 0.38 12.66
C LEU A 119 -8.19 -0.18 13.77
N ILE A 120 -8.78 -0.89 14.71
CA ILE A 120 -8.13 -1.53 15.85
C ILE A 120 -8.25 -3.05 15.77
N GLY A 121 -7.34 -3.79 16.41
CA GLY A 121 -7.33 -5.25 16.40
C GLY A 121 -6.95 -5.85 15.04
N ILE A 122 -6.12 -5.15 14.28
CA ILE A 122 -5.58 -5.61 13.00
C ILE A 122 -4.40 -6.55 13.26
N ASP A 123 -4.39 -7.72 12.62
CA ASP A 123 -3.31 -8.69 12.76
C ASP A 123 -2.12 -8.36 11.85
N TYR A 124 -2.39 -7.98 10.59
CA TYR A 124 -1.35 -7.73 9.58
C TYR A 124 -1.56 -6.43 8.83
N LEU A 125 -0.46 -5.69 8.63
CA LEU A 125 -0.39 -4.56 7.70
C LEU A 125 0.48 -4.93 6.51
N LEU A 126 -0.12 -4.98 5.31
CA LEU A 126 0.57 -5.19 4.05
C LEU A 126 0.88 -3.85 3.40
N LEU A 127 2.16 -3.61 3.06
CA LEU A 127 2.57 -2.45 2.29
C LEU A 127 3.16 -2.92 0.96
N SER A 128 2.59 -2.45 -0.14
CA SER A 128 2.99 -2.89 -1.47
C SER A 128 4.28 -2.23 -1.94
N HIS A 129 4.44 -0.92 -1.74
CA HIS A 129 5.62 -0.16 -2.15
C HIS A 129 5.68 1.24 -1.50
N GLY A 130 6.74 2.00 -1.76
CA GLY A 130 7.05 3.25 -1.08
C GLY A 130 6.48 4.53 -1.71
N HIS A 131 5.55 4.48 -2.67
CA HIS A 131 4.88 5.69 -3.16
C HIS A 131 3.96 6.27 -2.08
N ARG A 132 3.83 7.59 -2.03
CA ARG A 132 3.11 8.30 -0.95
C ARG A 132 1.64 7.97 -0.81
N ASP A 133 1.00 7.52 -1.87
CA ASP A 133 -0.39 7.10 -1.92
C ASP A 133 -0.61 5.64 -1.46
N HIS A 134 0.49 4.89 -1.29
CA HIS A 134 0.53 3.54 -0.72
C HIS A 134 1.27 3.52 0.63
N TYR A 135 2.29 4.36 0.77
CA TYR A 135 3.06 4.55 1.99
C TYR A 135 2.73 5.94 2.59
N ASP A 136 1.50 6.13 3.09
CA ASP A 136 1.14 7.32 3.86
C ASP A 136 1.69 7.18 5.29
N GLU A 137 2.88 7.77 5.52
CA GLU A 137 3.59 7.69 6.80
C GLU A 137 2.73 8.06 8.00
N ARG A 138 1.82 9.04 7.85
CA ARG A 138 0.96 9.50 8.94
C ARG A 138 -0.10 8.45 9.28
N SER A 139 -0.70 7.85 8.25
CA SER A 139 -1.67 6.77 8.45
C SER A 139 -1.00 5.52 9.01
N ILE A 140 0.14 5.10 8.46
CA ILE A 140 0.92 3.96 8.95
C ILE A 140 1.30 4.16 10.42
N LYS A 141 1.82 5.35 10.76
CA LYS A 141 2.16 5.67 12.14
C LYS A 141 0.96 5.51 13.09
N GLN A 142 -0.19 6.08 12.73
CA GLN A 142 -1.41 6.01 13.54
C GLN A 142 -1.87 4.55 13.70
N ILE A 143 -1.88 3.76 12.63
CA ILE A 143 -2.26 2.35 12.65
C ILE A 143 -1.32 1.53 13.55
N LEU A 144 -0.02 1.74 13.45
CA LEU A 144 0.96 1.06 14.31
C LEU A 144 0.80 1.42 15.79
N ASP A 145 0.55 2.69 16.09
CA ASP A 145 0.40 3.16 17.47
C ASP A 145 -0.84 2.55 18.17
N GLN A 146 -1.91 2.29 17.42
CA GLN A 146 -3.15 1.72 17.97
C GLN A 146 -3.23 0.18 17.85
N ASN A 147 -2.32 -0.45 17.10
CA ASN A 147 -2.24 -1.91 16.92
C ASN A 147 -0.84 -2.44 17.28
N PRO A 148 -0.41 -2.39 18.54
CA PRO A 148 0.97 -2.68 18.94
C PRO A 148 1.41 -4.14 18.74
N LYS A 149 0.47 -5.05 18.50
CA LYS A 149 0.74 -6.48 18.24
C LYS A 149 0.72 -6.81 16.74
N MET A 150 0.35 -5.85 15.91
CA MET A 150 0.23 -6.04 14.47
C MET A 150 1.60 -6.33 13.83
N GLU A 151 1.62 -7.30 12.93
CA GLU A 151 2.80 -7.60 12.12
C GLU A 151 2.76 -6.86 10.78
N LEU A 152 3.93 -6.41 10.31
CA LEU A 152 4.07 -5.76 9.01
C LEU A 152 4.58 -6.77 7.99
N LEU A 153 3.94 -6.83 6.84
CA LEU A 153 4.38 -7.61 5.70
C LEU A 153 4.88 -6.64 4.62
N LEU A 154 6.17 -6.67 4.36
CA LEU A 154 6.88 -5.67 3.57
C LEU A 154 7.65 -6.29 2.41
N PRO A 155 7.74 -5.64 1.26
CA PRO A 155 8.74 -5.98 0.27
C PRO A 155 10.15 -5.61 0.78
N LEU A 156 11.16 -6.28 0.24
CA LEU A 156 12.56 -6.04 0.60
C LEU A 156 12.90 -4.55 0.64
N ARG A 157 13.57 -4.13 1.71
CA ARG A 157 14.08 -2.78 1.98
C ARG A 157 13.01 -1.71 2.22
N LEU A 158 11.71 -2.03 2.19
CA LEU A 158 10.69 -1.03 2.49
C LEU A 158 10.76 -0.58 3.95
N SER A 159 11.22 -1.44 4.86
CA SER A 159 11.44 -1.08 6.27
C SER A 159 12.38 0.11 6.47
N GLU A 160 13.24 0.42 5.50
CA GLU A 160 14.11 1.59 5.56
C GLU A 160 13.32 2.90 5.70
N LEU A 161 12.09 2.94 5.15
CA LEU A 161 11.18 4.08 5.27
C LEU A 161 10.54 4.22 6.66
N LEU A 162 10.51 3.15 7.47
CA LEU A 162 9.97 3.18 8.83
C LEU A 162 10.82 4.02 9.80
N GLY A 163 12.05 4.36 9.42
CA GLY A 163 12.95 5.18 10.21
C GLY A 163 13.21 4.57 11.60
N LYS A 164 13.00 5.35 12.67
CA LYS A 164 13.23 4.89 14.06
C LYS A 164 12.28 3.76 14.49
N ARG A 165 11.11 3.64 13.86
CA ARG A 165 10.11 2.60 14.16
C ARG A 165 10.53 1.22 13.69
N ARG A 166 11.51 1.13 12.81
CA ARG A 166 12.11 -0.14 12.36
C ARG A 166 12.49 -1.09 13.50
N LYS A 167 12.88 -0.53 14.64
CA LYS A 167 13.29 -1.32 15.82
C LYS A 167 12.13 -1.75 16.73
N GLN A 168 10.92 -1.23 16.50
CA GLN A 168 9.78 -1.39 17.39
C GLN A 168 8.70 -2.30 16.81
N THR A 169 8.84 -2.71 15.56
CA THR A 169 7.85 -3.48 14.83
C THR A 169 8.40 -4.84 14.41
N ASN A 170 7.57 -5.86 14.49
CA ASN A 170 7.85 -7.14 13.86
C ASN A 170 7.50 -7.04 12.37
N TYR A 171 8.47 -7.33 11.49
CA TYR A 171 8.28 -7.23 10.05
C TYR A 171 9.20 -8.19 9.29
N PRO A 172 8.69 -9.26 8.72
CA PRO A 172 9.40 -9.96 7.67
C PRO A 172 9.36 -9.15 6.38
N GLU A 173 10.52 -8.99 5.76
CA GLU A 173 10.62 -8.47 4.39
C GLU A 173 10.79 -9.62 3.43
N ALA A 174 10.03 -9.65 2.34
CA ALA A 174 10.08 -10.71 1.36
C ALA A 174 10.48 -10.19 -0.03
N ALA A 175 11.28 -10.97 -0.74
CA ALA A 175 11.44 -10.83 -2.17
C ALA A 175 10.22 -11.43 -2.89
N TRP A 176 10.09 -11.17 -4.19
CA TRP A 176 9.13 -11.89 -5.02
C TRP A 176 9.39 -13.40 -4.89
N TRP A 177 8.33 -14.19 -4.84
CA TRP A 177 8.40 -15.65 -4.73
C TRP A 177 9.04 -16.17 -3.43
N GLN A 178 9.03 -15.39 -2.36
CA GLN A 178 9.30 -15.87 -1.00
C GLN A 178 8.01 -15.95 -0.18
N GLN A 179 7.98 -16.90 0.74
CA GLN A 179 6.82 -17.23 1.54
C GLN A 179 7.18 -17.32 3.02
#